data_7a233ef0a313733eee9314aeb762aa1e
#
_entry.id   7a233ef0a313733eee9314aeb762aa1e
#
_cell.length_a   1.000
_cell.length_b   1.000
_cell.length_c   1.000
_cell.angle_alpha   90.00
_cell.angle_beta   90.00
_cell.angle_gamma   90.00
#
_symmetry.space_group_name_H-M   'P 1'
#
loop_
_entity.id
_entity.type
_entity.pdbx_description
1 polymer ?
#
loop_
_entity_poly.entity_id
_entity_poly.type
_entity_poly.pdbx_seq_one_letter_code
_entity_poly.pdbx_strand_id
1 'polypeptide(L)'
;MKKTVTLILALLLVMSVFTGCGAAKEEKNERVNIRLGGLKGATSIGMVKLLDDAEKGKTANLCEFTMAGSADELTPKLLKGELDILAVPANLGAILYNNSNGAVQMLAVNTLGVVYIVEKGGESVQSLADLKGKTIYATGKGSTPEYALSYLLSQAGLTLGKDVHVEWKSEPTEVVALMSAEETSLAMLPQPYVTVAQSKLPELRIAVDLNEVWHSLDNGSEFVTAGLIVRRAFAEEHPDAVAGFLREYAASTAYVNENPETAAQLVEKYGIINAAVAAKAIPACHIVCLTGEEMKTMVDGYFNVLYNQNENAVGKKLPAEDFYWING
;
A
#
# COMPACT_ATOMS: atom_id res chain seq x y z
N MET A 1 -71.75 30.15 31.38
CA MET A 1 -71.26 29.94 29.99
C MET A 1 -69.90 30.60 29.67
N LYS A 2 -69.60 31.84 30.09
CA LYS A 2 -68.30 32.51 29.78
C LYS A 2 -67.07 31.90 30.50
N LYS A 3 -67.22 31.37 31.71
CA LYS A 3 -66.13 30.77 32.48
C LYS A 3 -65.72 29.38 31.98
N THR A 4 -66.63 28.61 31.41
CA THR A 4 -66.34 27.27 30.84
C THR A 4 -65.68 27.34 29.47
N VAL A 5 -65.98 28.39 28.67
CA VAL A 5 -65.29 28.60 27.38
C VAL A 5 -63.87 29.04 27.57
N THR A 6 -63.51 29.82 28.59
CA THR A 6 -62.16 30.26 28.89
C THR A 6 -61.29 29.11 29.37
N LEU A 7 -61.85 28.13 30.10
CA LEU A 7 -61.08 26.94 30.57
C LEU A 7 -60.76 25.95 29.45
N ILE A 8 -61.68 25.83 28.46
CA ILE A 8 -61.45 24.96 27.27
C ILE A 8 -60.45 25.60 26.34
N LEU A 9 -60.42 26.94 26.19
CA LEU A 9 -59.40 27.61 25.39
C LEU A 9 -57.99 27.53 26.01
N ALA A 10 -57.90 27.60 27.36
CA ALA A 10 -56.61 27.41 28.08
C ALA A 10 -56.08 25.98 28.01
N LEU A 11 -56.99 24.98 27.98
CA LEU A 11 -56.59 23.58 27.83
C LEU A 11 -56.12 23.23 26.41
N LEU A 12 -56.68 23.89 25.39
CA LEU A 12 -56.22 23.75 23.99
C LEU A 12 -54.88 24.44 23.72
N LEU A 13 -54.51 25.49 24.44
CA LEU A 13 -53.23 26.18 24.32
C LEU A 13 -52.09 25.38 25.02
N VAL A 14 -52.37 24.55 26.03
CA VAL A 14 -51.38 23.74 26.72
C VAL A 14 -51.05 22.45 25.94
N MET A 15 -51.98 21.97 25.12
CA MET A 15 -51.70 20.78 24.26
C MET A 15 -50.87 21.09 23.01
N SER A 16 -50.69 22.35 22.62
CA SER A 16 -49.88 22.74 21.45
C SER A 16 -48.38 22.89 21.75
N VAL A 17 -47.95 22.76 23.00
CA VAL A 17 -46.52 22.89 23.41
C VAL A 17 -45.78 21.55 23.46
N PHE A 18 -46.48 20.41 23.37
CA PHE A 18 -45.88 19.07 23.45
C PHE A 18 -45.67 18.35 22.11
N THR A 19 -45.92 18.99 20.97
CA THR A 19 -45.67 18.40 19.64
C THR A 19 -44.39 18.91 19.01
N GLY A 20 -43.44 19.43 19.79
CA GLY A 20 -42.13 19.91 19.35
C GLY A 20 -40.98 18.99 19.72
N CYS A 21 -41.20 17.68 19.90
CA CYS A 21 -40.08 16.70 19.78
C CYS A 21 -39.85 16.46 18.29
N GLY A 22 -39.06 17.33 17.68
CA GLY A 22 -38.39 17.01 16.44
C GLY A 22 -37.59 15.74 16.68
N ALA A 23 -38.09 14.61 16.18
CA ALA A 23 -37.24 13.48 15.93
C ALA A 23 -36.10 14.05 15.10
N ALA A 24 -34.89 14.12 15.68
CA ALA A 24 -33.71 14.26 14.91
C ALA A 24 -33.81 13.15 13.84
N LYS A 25 -33.97 13.53 12.59
CA LYS A 25 -33.72 12.61 11.51
C LYS A 25 -32.30 12.12 11.79
N GLU A 26 -32.16 10.88 12.24
CA GLU A 26 -30.94 10.14 12.00
C GLU A 26 -30.78 10.25 10.47
N GLU A 27 -29.91 11.15 10.04
CA GLU A 27 -29.35 11.05 8.71
C GLU A 27 -28.72 9.65 8.72
N LYS A 28 -29.40 8.69 8.09
CA LYS A 28 -28.77 7.46 7.65
C LYS A 28 -27.65 7.95 6.73
N ASN A 29 -26.47 8.10 7.29
CA ASN A 29 -25.26 8.26 6.50
C ASN A 29 -25.26 7.07 5.56
N GLU A 30 -25.64 7.29 4.30
CA GLU A 30 -25.58 6.26 3.28
C GLU A 30 -24.11 5.85 3.19
N ARG A 31 -23.86 4.56 3.40
CA ARG A 31 -22.51 4.01 3.30
C ARG A 31 -21.96 4.31 1.93
N VAL A 32 -20.83 4.99 1.88
CA VAL A 32 -20.12 5.25 0.63
C VAL A 32 -19.51 3.94 0.13
N ASN A 33 -19.64 3.65 -1.15
CA ASN A 33 -18.94 2.52 -1.78
C ASN A 33 -17.53 2.96 -2.20
N ILE A 34 -16.50 2.38 -1.58
CA ILE A 34 -15.10 2.63 -1.90
C ILE A 34 -14.58 1.50 -2.77
N ARG A 35 -14.18 1.82 -4.00
CA ARG A 35 -13.58 0.85 -4.92
C ARG A 35 -12.07 0.85 -4.72
N LEU A 36 -11.59 -0.24 -4.09
CA LEU A 36 -10.20 -0.43 -3.71
C LEU A 36 -9.44 -1.22 -4.77
N GLY A 37 -8.22 -0.80 -5.06
CA GLY A 37 -7.27 -1.57 -5.84
C GLY A 37 -6.04 -1.94 -5.04
N GLY A 38 -5.46 -3.10 -5.32
CA GLY A 38 -4.21 -3.53 -4.68
C GLY A 38 -3.44 -4.53 -5.51
N LEU A 39 -2.12 -4.57 -5.28
CA LEU A 39 -1.24 -5.53 -5.94
C LEU A 39 -1.20 -6.84 -5.15
N LYS A 40 -1.03 -7.93 -5.87
CA LYS A 40 -0.83 -9.26 -5.29
C LYS A 40 0.52 -9.31 -4.56
N GLY A 41 0.51 -9.02 -3.26
CA GLY A 41 1.73 -8.92 -2.45
C GLY A 41 1.51 -8.23 -1.12
N ALA A 42 2.60 -7.78 -0.48
CA ALA A 42 2.61 -7.12 0.83
C ALA A 42 1.66 -5.91 0.90
N THR A 43 1.58 -5.14 -0.19
CA THR A 43 0.76 -3.93 -0.29
C THR A 43 -0.74 -4.16 -0.04
N SER A 44 -1.24 -5.39 -0.27
CA SER A 44 -2.64 -5.75 -0.07
C SER A 44 -2.88 -6.53 1.23
N ILE A 45 -1.84 -7.08 1.86
CA ILE A 45 -1.99 -7.90 3.07
C ILE A 45 -2.59 -7.07 4.23
N GLY A 46 -2.20 -5.80 4.37
CA GLY A 46 -2.74 -4.93 5.42
C GLY A 46 -4.25 -4.67 5.33
N MET A 47 -4.87 -4.92 4.16
CA MET A 47 -6.30 -4.67 3.92
C MET A 47 -7.20 -5.85 4.28
N VAL A 48 -6.67 -7.07 4.45
CA VAL A 48 -7.49 -8.29 4.46
C VAL A 48 -8.52 -8.34 5.58
N LYS A 49 -8.22 -7.76 6.76
CA LYS A 49 -9.18 -7.70 7.86
C LYS A 49 -10.26 -6.66 7.59
N LEU A 50 -9.92 -5.52 7.03
CA LEU A 50 -10.88 -4.49 6.61
C LEU A 50 -11.85 -5.06 5.58
N LEU A 51 -11.36 -5.78 4.57
CA LEU A 51 -12.20 -6.41 3.55
C LEU A 51 -13.15 -7.44 4.15
N ASP A 52 -12.66 -8.29 5.06
CA ASP A 52 -13.49 -9.29 5.76
C ASP A 52 -14.56 -8.63 6.65
N ASP A 53 -14.23 -7.53 7.31
CA ASP A 53 -15.20 -6.76 8.10
C ASP A 53 -16.22 -6.03 7.21
N ALA A 54 -15.81 -5.54 6.05
CA ALA A 54 -16.71 -4.91 5.09
C ALA A 54 -17.74 -5.91 4.54
N GLU A 55 -17.32 -7.13 4.16
CA GLU A 55 -18.24 -8.21 3.75
C GLU A 55 -19.25 -8.59 4.85
N LYS A 56 -18.84 -8.48 6.12
CA LYS A 56 -19.69 -8.74 7.29
C LYS A 56 -20.53 -7.52 7.70
N GLY A 57 -20.46 -6.43 6.96
CA GLY A 57 -21.21 -5.20 7.23
C GLY A 57 -20.76 -4.44 8.48
N LYS A 58 -19.52 -4.63 8.94
CA LYS A 58 -18.97 -4.05 10.18
C LYS A 58 -18.20 -2.74 9.97
N THR A 59 -17.98 -2.33 8.73
CA THR A 59 -17.28 -1.10 8.37
C THR A 59 -18.24 0.07 8.17
N ALA A 60 -17.76 1.31 8.31
CA ALA A 60 -18.52 2.51 8.01
C ALA A 60 -18.88 2.62 6.54
N ASN A 61 -17.98 2.17 5.66
CA ASN A 61 -18.15 2.20 4.21
C ASN A 61 -18.37 0.79 3.63
N LEU A 62 -18.88 0.71 2.40
CA LEU A 62 -18.79 -0.51 1.60
C LEU A 62 -17.43 -0.53 0.91
N CYS A 63 -16.88 -1.73 0.68
CA CYS A 63 -15.59 -1.88 0.02
C CYS A 63 -15.70 -2.94 -1.09
N GLU A 64 -15.37 -2.53 -2.32
CA GLU A 64 -15.19 -3.44 -3.44
C GLU A 64 -13.70 -3.53 -3.75
N PHE A 65 -13.13 -4.73 -3.79
CA PHE A 65 -11.71 -4.92 -3.96
C PHE A 65 -11.36 -5.57 -5.29
N THR A 66 -10.42 -4.94 -6.02
CA THR A 66 -9.85 -5.45 -7.27
C THR A 66 -8.35 -5.66 -7.06
N MET A 67 -7.88 -6.89 -7.31
CA MET A 67 -6.46 -7.23 -7.22
C MET A 67 -5.87 -7.47 -8.61
N ALA A 68 -4.62 -7.05 -8.82
CA ALA A 68 -3.86 -7.32 -10.03
C ALA A 68 -2.42 -7.75 -9.74
N GLY A 69 -1.74 -8.30 -10.73
CA GLY A 69 -0.34 -8.70 -10.66
C GLY A 69 0.61 -7.51 -10.80
N SER A 70 0.21 -6.48 -11.54
CA SER A 70 1.01 -5.28 -11.81
C SER A 70 0.21 -3.99 -11.62
N ALA A 71 0.93 -2.89 -11.33
CA ALA A 71 0.32 -1.57 -11.18
C ALA A 71 -0.25 -1.02 -12.51
N ASP A 72 0.30 -1.41 -13.63
CA ASP A 72 -0.13 -0.97 -14.97
C ASP A 72 -1.57 -1.38 -15.30
N GLU A 73 -2.07 -2.45 -14.65
CA GLU A 73 -3.46 -2.88 -14.81
C GLU A 73 -4.46 -2.02 -14.03
N LEU A 74 -4.03 -1.38 -12.93
CA LEU A 74 -4.90 -0.67 -12.00
C LEU A 74 -4.80 0.85 -12.10
N THR A 75 -3.63 1.41 -12.43
CA THR A 75 -3.44 2.86 -12.51
C THR A 75 -4.35 3.55 -13.53
N PRO A 76 -4.62 3.00 -14.74
CA PRO A 76 -5.59 3.58 -15.64
C PRO A 76 -7.02 3.57 -15.09
N LYS A 77 -7.39 2.55 -14.29
CA LYS A 77 -8.70 2.45 -13.66
C LYS A 77 -8.88 3.53 -12.59
N LEU A 78 -7.85 3.81 -11.79
CA LEU A 78 -7.87 4.89 -10.82
C LEU A 78 -8.07 6.24 -11.51
N LEU A 79 -7.29 6.54 -12.55
CA LEU A 79 -7.37 7.83 -13.27
C LEU A 79 -8.69 8.01 -14.02
N LYS A 80 -9.34 6.93 -14.46
CA LYS A 80 -10.68 6.96 -15.08
C LYS A 80 -11.82 7.01 -14.05
N GLY A 81 -11.52 6.90 -12.75
CA GLY A 81 -12.53 6.86 -11.71
C GLY A 81 -13.26 5.52 -11.59
N GLU A 82 -12.67 4.44 -12.10
CA GLU A 82 -13.16 3.07 -11.88
C GLU A 82 -12.70 2.51 -10.54
N LEU A 83 -11.63 3.08 -9.96
CA LEU A 83 -11.15 2.87 -8.59
C LEU A 83 -11.10 4.21 -7.87
N ASP A 84 -11.19 4.19 -6.54
CA ASP A 84 -11.14 5.38 -5.69
C ASP A 84 -9.85 5.43 -4.87
N ILE A 85 -9.42 4.28 -4.34
CA ILE A 85 -8.18 4.13 -3.58
C ILE A 85 -7.36 2.99 -4.17
N LEU A 86 -6.04 3.15 -4.24
CA LEU A 86 -5.13 2.17 -4.83
C LEU A 86 -3.84 2.05 -4.02
N ALA A 87 -3.46 0.81 -3.67
CA ALA A 87 -2.14 0.52 -3.14
C ALA A 87 -1.13 0.37 -4.29
N VAL A 88 -0.09 1.20 -4.27
CA VAL A 88 0.93 1.27 -5.34
C VAL A 88 2.34 1.39 -4.76
N PRO A 89 3.39 1.05 -5.54
CA PRO A 89 4.75 1.49 -5.23
C PRO A 89 4.79 3.00 -4.95
N ALA A 90 5.50 3.41 -3.91
CA ALA A 90 5.44 4.79 -3.41
C ALA A 90 5.78 5.83 -4.48
N ASN A 91 6.85 5.60 -5.25
CA ASN A 91 7.28 6.49 -6.31
C ASN A 91 6.25 6.63 -7.45
N LEU A 92 5.48 5.57 -7.71
CA LEU A 92 4.43 5.61 -8.74
C LEU A 92 3.30 6.58 -8.34
N GLY A 93 3.02 6.71 -7.04
CA GLY A 93 2.12 7.75 -6.53
C GLY A 93 2.55 9.16 -6.94
N ALA A 94 3.84 9.49 -6.80
CA ALA A 94 4.40 10.76 -7.25
C ALA A 94 4.36 10.93 -8.76
N ILE A 95 4.68 9.89 -9.52
CA ILE A 95 4.61 9.90 -10.99
C ILE A 95 3.17 10.17 -11.46
N LEU A 96 2.20 9.48 -10.86
CA LEU A 96 0.77 9.68 -11.20
C LEU A 96 0.30 11.09 -10.85
N TYR A 97 0.65 11.59 -9.67
CA TYR A 97 0.34 12.97 -9.27
C TYR A 97 0.90 13.98 -10.27
N ASN A 98 2.18 13.88 -10.60
CA ASN A 98 2.84 14.82 -11.51
C ASN A 98 2.29 14.76 -12.94
N ASN A 99 1.99 13.56 -13.45
CA ASN A 99 1.53 13.35 -14.82
C ASN A 99 0.02 13.60 -15.00
N SER A 100 -0.75 13.62 -13.91
CA SER A 100 -2.20 13.86 -13.94
C SER A 100 -2.62 15.25 -13.44
N ASN A 101 -1.67 16.18 -13.28
CA ASN A 101 -1.92 17.51 -12.72
C ASN A 101 -2.56 17.44 -11.31
N GLY A 102 -2.08 16.55 -10.45
CA GLY A 102 -2.55 16.45 -9.07
C GLY A 102 -3.85 15.67 -8.89
N ALA A 103 -4.24 14.81 -9.84
CA ALA A 103 -5.50 14.05 -9.74
C ALA A 103 -5.51 12.99 -8.62
N VAL A 104 -4.38 12.72 -7.98
CA VAL A 104 -4.26 11.78 -6.86
C VAL A 104 -3.58 12.42 -5.66
N GLN A 105 -3.89 11.89 -4.45
CA GLN A 105 -3.22 12.24 -3.20
C GLN A 105 -2.76 10.98 -2.48
N MET A 106 -1.68 11.09 -1.69
CA MET A 106 -1.21 9.99 -0.85
C MET A 106 -1.93 10.03 0.50
N LEU A 107 -2.53 8.90 0.88
CA LEU A 107 -3.26 8.73 2.14
C LEU A 107 -2.39 8.17 3.26
N ALA A 108 -1.53 7.21 2.93
CA ALA A 108 -0.70 6.51 3.89
C ALA A 108 0.51 5.85 3.24
N VAL A 109 1.61 5.71 3.98
CA VAL A 109 2.60 4.67 3.72
C VAL A 109 2.05 3.36 4.28
N ASN A 110 2.04 2.31 3.47
CA ASN A 110 1.46 1.02 3.85
C ASN A 110 2.46 -0.14 3.90
N THR A 111 3.65 0.02 3.33
CA THR A 111 4.70 -1.00 3.29
C THR A 111 6.06 -0.33 3.28
N LEU A 112 6.90 -0.68 4.25
CA LEU A 112 8.31 -0.25 4.29
C LEU A 112 9.19 -1.18 3.47
N GLY A 113 10.51 -1.14 3.67
CA GLY A 113 11.46 -1.95 2.90
C GLY A 113 11.22 -3.46 3.04
N VAL A 114 10.91 -4.13 1.93
CA VAL A 114 10.58 -5.56 1.88
C VAL A 114 11.25 -6.27 0.71
N VAL A 115 12.34 -5.69 0.18
CA VAL A 115 12.99 -6.18 -1.05
C VAL A 115 14.34 -6.78 -0.71
N TYR A 116 14.62 -7.93 -1.28
CA TYR A 116 15.80 -8.76 -0.98
C TYR A 116 16.47 -9.25 -2.26
N ILE A 117 17.79 -9.36 -2.22
CA ILE A 117 18.51 -10.21 -3.18
C ILE A 117 18.55 -11.62 -2.61
N VAL A 118 18.08 -12.58 -3.39
CA VAL A 118 18.05 -14.00 -3.04
C VAL A 118 18.94 -14.78 -4.00
N GLU A 119 19.58 -15.84 -3.48
CA GLU A 119 20.45 -16.72 -4.24
C GLU A 119 20.06 -18.18 -4.03
N LYS A 120 19.97 -18.91 -5.14
CA LYS A 120 19.76 -20.36 -5.19
C LYS A 120 21.03 -21.04 -5.66
N GLY A 121 21.42 -22.13 -4.99
CA GLY A 121 22.47 -23.03 -5.44
C GLY A 121 23.89 -22.48 -5.27
N GLY A 122 24.10 -21.49 -4.38
CA GLY A 122 25.44 -20.92 -4.14
C GLY A 122 25.47 -19.93 -3.00
N GLU A 123 26.66 -19.42 -2.71
CA GLU A 123 26.97 -18.39 -1.73
C GLU A 123 27.92 -17.34 -2.33
N SER A 124 27.67 -16.98 -3.61
CA SER A 124 28.54 -16.09 -4.37
C SER A 124 28.28 -14.61 -4.11
N VAL A 125 27.17 -14.26 -3.45
CA VAL A 125 26.76 -12.89 -3.13
C VAL A 125 26.66 -12.74 -1.62
N GLN A 126 27.49 -11.88 -1.04
CA GLN A 126 27.48 -11.52 0.39
C GLN A 126 27.17 -10.02 0.58
N SER A 127 27.31 -9.25 -0.51
CA SER A 127 27.08 -7.80 -0.54
C SER A 127 26.63 -7.38 -1.94
N LEU A 128 26.18 -6.14 -2.10
CA LEU A 128 25.84 -5.59 -3.42
C LEU A 128 27.04 -5.55 -4.36
N ALA A 129 28.27 -5.38 -3.84
CA ALA A 129 29.47 -5.35 -4.66
C ALA A 129 29.71 -6.68 -5.43
N ASP A 130 29.26 -7.80 -4.87
CA ASP A 130 29.41 -9.13 -5.46
C ASP A 130 28.45 -9.35 -6.64
N LEU A 131 27.51 -8.44 -6.88
CA LEU A 131 26.64 -8.48 -8.05
C LEU A 131 27.33 -8.03 -9.34
N LYS A 132 28.58 -7.52 -9.27
CA LYS A 132 29.32 -7.07 -10.46
C LYS A 132 29.47 -8.20 -11.49
N GLY A 133 29.04 -7.93 -12.72
CA GLY A 133 29.06 -8.88 -13.84
C GLY A 133 27.94 -9.94 -13.79
N LYS A 134 27.06 -9.89 -12.80
CA LYS A 134 25.96 -10.86 -12.66
C LYS A 134 24.67 -10.37 -13.32
N THR A 135 23.81 -11.34 -13.62
CA THR A 135 22.41 -11.11 -14.05
C THR A 135 21.49 -11.57 -12.93
N ILE A 136 20.46 -10.78 -12.61
CA ILE A 136 19.43 -11.10 -11.63
C ILE A 136 18.05 -11.03 -12.27
N TYR A 137 17.13 -11.88 -11.85
CA TYR A 137 15.71 -11.76 -12.18
C TYR A 137 15.05 -10.77 -11.23
N ALA A 138 14.14 -9.91 -11.72
CA ALA A 138 13.42 -8.98 -10.87
C ALA A 138 12.07 -8.59 -11.45
N THR A 139 11.25 -7.93 -10.64
CA THR A 139 10.00 -7.28 -11.04
C THR A 139 10.01 -5.81 -10.64
N GLY A 140 9.03 -5.04 -11.15
CA GLY A 140 8.86 -3.64 -10.76
C GLY A 140 9.73 -2.67 -11.54
N LYS A 141 9.98 -2.96 -12.84
CA LYS A 141 10.62 -2.00 -13.75
C LYS A 141 9.81 -0.69 -13.79
N GLY A 142 10.48 0.46 -13.73
CA GLY A 142 9.85 1.78 -13.69
C GLY A 142 9.21 2.14 -12.35
N SER A 143 9.40 1.32 -11.31
CA SER A 143 8.81 1.54 -9.99
C SER A 143 9.84 1.43 -8.85
N THR A 144 9.40 1.56 -7.60
CA THR A 144 10.26 1.55 -6.40
C THR A 144 11.38 0.51 -6.43
N PRO A 145 11.15 -0.78 -6.77
CA PRO A 145 12.23 -1.78 -6.77
C PRO A 145 13.40 -1.44 -7.69
N GLU A 146 13.13 -0.97 -8.91
CA GLU A 146 14.20 -0.59 -9.85
C GLU A 146 14.99 0.62 -9.36
N TYR A 147 14.30 1.68 -8.94
CA TYR A 147 14.97 2.92 -8.53
C TYR A 147 15.76 2.73 -7.23
N ALA A 148 15.20 1.99 -6.26
CA ALA A 148 15.90 1.66 -5.04
C ALA A 148 17.15 0.80 -5.32
N LEU A 149 17.04 -0.25 -6.14
CA LEU A 149 18.19 -1.06 -6.56
C LEU A 149 19.25 -0.20 -7.24
N SER A 150 18.84 0.67 -8.18
CA SER A 150 19.76 1.57 -8.89
C SER A 150 20.52 2.49 -7.94
N TYR A 151 19.82 3.07 -6.96
CA TYR A 151 20.42 3.90 -5.92
C TYR A 151 21.42 3.10 -5.09
N LEU A 152 21.01 1.96 -4.54
CA LEU A 152 21.85 1.14 -3.68
C LEU A 152 23.10 0.60 -4.41
N LEU A 153 22.95 0.20 -5.68
CA LEU A 153 24.10 -0.20 -6.51
C LEU A 153 25.05 0.98 -6.73
N SER A 154 24.55 2.20 -6.95
CA SER A 154 25.41 3.37 -7.13
C SER A 154 26.23 3.67 -5.87
N GLN A 155 25.68 3.46 -4.67
CA GLN A 155 26.41 3.58 -3.41
C GLN A 155 27.50 2.50 -3.25
N ALA A 156 27.31 1.34 -3.88
CA ALA A 156 28.33 0.27 -3.95
C ALA A 156 29.31 0.46 -5.13
N GLY A 157 29.25 1.59 -5.85
CA GLY A 157 30.12 1.88 -7.01
C GLY A 157 29.77 1.09 -8.26
N LEU A 158 28.55 0.58 -8.36
CA LEU A 158 28.05 -0.19 -9.49
C LEU A 158 26.94 0.56 -10.24
N THR A 159 26.81 0.27 -11.53
CA THR A 159 25.80 0.87 -12.39
C THR A 159 24.82 -0.20 -12.87
N LEU A 160 23.53 -0.02 -12.60
CA LEU A 160 22.47 -0.87 -13.14
C LEU A 160 22.45 -0.81 -14.67
N GLY A 161 22.37 -1.98 -15.32
CA GLY A 161 22.39 -2.11 -16.77
C GLY A 161 23.79 -2.13 -17.41
N LYS A 162 24.84 -1.78 -16.63
CA LYS A 162 26.24 -1.84 -17.07
C LYS A 162 27.04 -2.87 -16.28
N ASP A 163 27.09 -2.71 -14.98
CA ASP A 163 27.85 -3.59 -14.08
C ASP A 163 26.98 -4.73 -13.54
N VAL A 164 25.66 -4.50 -13.40
CA VAL A 164 24.66 -5.49 -12.97
C VAL A 164 23.54 -5.51 -14.00
N HIS A 165 23.22 -6.67 -14.54
CA HIS A 165 22.16 -6.85 -15.51
C HIS A 165 20.88 -7.34 -14.81
N VAL A 166 19.71 -6.88 -15.25
CA VAL A 166 18.41 -7.29 -14.72
C VAL A 166 17.51 -7.78 -15.85
N GLU A 167 17.05 -9.02 -15.70
CA GLU A 167 15.95 -9.54 -16.50
C GLU A 167 14.62 -9.26 -15.80
N TRP A 168 13.93 -8.23 -16.29
CA TRP A 168 12.65 -7.80 -15.74
C TRP A 168 11.52 -8.74 -16.14
N LYS A 169 10.72 -9.16 -15.15
CA LYS A 169 9.53 -10.00 -15.31
C LYS A 169 8.30 -9.22 -14.89
N SER A 170 7.14 -9.69 -15.35
CA SER A 170 5.86 -9.01 -15.07
C SER A 170 5.41 -9.22 -13.62
N GLU A 171 5.59 -10.42 -13.09
CA GLU A 171 5.12 -10.80 -11.75
C GLU A 171 6.19 -11.58 -10.97
N PRO A 172 6.22 -11.46 -9.62
CA PRO A 172 7.16 -12.21 -8.78
C PRO A 172 6.99 -13.74 -8.88
N THR A 173 5.79 -14.23 -9.18
CA THR A 173 5.53 -15.66 -9.40
C THR A 173 6.30 -16.22 -10.59
N GLU A 174 6.49 -15.41 -11.64
CA GLU A 174 7.30 -15.77 -12.81
C GLU A 174 8.78 -15.90 -12.43
N VAL A 175 9.30 -14.96 -11.62
CA VAL A 175 10.66 -15.02 -11.11
C VAL A 175 10.90 -16.31 -10.30
N VAL A 176 9.98 -16.65 -9.39
CA VAL A 176 10.05 -17.88 -8.59
C VAL A 176 10.03 -19.13 -9.49
N ALA A 177 9.24 -19.13 -10.56
CA ALA A 177 9.18 -20.25 -11.50
C ALA A 177 10.49 -20.42 -12.27
N LEU A 178 11.11 -19.34 -12.74
CA LEU A 178 12.41 -19.36 -13.40
C LEU A 178 13.50 -19.88 -12.46
N MET A 179 13.59 -19.36 -11.24
CA MET A 179 14.53 -19.85 -10.24
C MET A 179 14.35 -21.34 -9.95
N SER A 180 13.11 -21.84 -10.01
CA SER A 180 12.84 -23.27 -9.79
C SER A 180 13.42 -24.15 -10.90
N ALA A 181 13.47 -23.64 -12.14
CA ALA A 181 13.95 -24.36 -13.30
C ALA A 181 15.49 -24.41 -13.46
N GLU A 182 16.22 -23.54 -12.76
CA GLU A 182 17.67 -23.40 -12.84
C GLU A 182 18.35 -24.04 -11.64
N GLU A 183 19.59 -24.55 -11.82
CA GLU A 183 20.40 -25.07 -10.72
C GLU A 183 20.92 -23.93 -9.82
N THR A 184 21.37 -22.85 -10.44
CA THR A 184 21.87 -21.65 -9.75
C THR A 184 21.19 -20.42 -10.32
N SER A 185 20.74 -19.53 -9.47
CA SER A 185 20.10 -18.27 -9.91
C SER A 185 20.12 -17.19 -8.84
N LEU A 186 20.04 -15.94 -9.30
CA LEU A 186 19.95 -14.74 -8.48
C LEU A 186 18.67 -14.00 -8.82
N ALA A 187 17.98 -13.48 -7.82
CA ALA A 187 16.83 -12.64 -8.04
C ALA A 187 16.72 -11.52 -6.99
N MET A 188 16.04 -10.46 -7.37
CA MET A 188 15.50 -9.47 -6.45
C MET A 188 14.01 -9.75 -6.27
N LEU A 189 13.61 -10.14 -5.07
CA LEU A 189 12.22 -10.48 -4.73
C LEU A 189 11.73 -9.66 -3.54
N PRO A 190 10.47 -9.23 -3.55
CA PRO A 190 9.82 -8.68 -2.37
C PRO A 190 9.24 -9.80 -1.49
N GLN A 191 9.00 -9.51 -0.20
CA GLN A 191 8.04 -10.30 0.57
C GLN A 191 6.62 -10.07 0.02
N PRO A 192 5.76 -11.05 0.07
CA PRO A 192 5.92 -12.42 0.64
C PRO A 192 6.61 -13.43 -0.31
N TYR A 193 7.06 -13.00 -1.49
CA TYR A 193 7.57 -13.92 -2.52
C TYR A 193 8.94 -14.51 -2.20
N VAL A 194 9.74 -13.88 -1.33
CA VAL A 194 10.93 -14.52 -0.75
C VAL A 194 10.52 -15.78 0.02
N THR A 195 9.50 -15.67 0.90
CA THR A 195 8.98 -16.81 1.66
C THR A 195 8.32 -17.87 0.76
N VAL A 196 7.62 -17.45 -0.31
CA VAL A 196 7.08 -18.35 -1.34
C VAL A 196 8.23 -19.13 -2.01
N ALA A 197 9.30 -18.44 -2.41
CA ALA A 197 10.46 -19.07 -3.04
C ALA A 197 11.14 -20.05 -2.08
N GLN A 198 11.40 -19.66 -0.84
CA GLN A 198 12.01 -20.54 0.18
C GLN A 198 11.15 -21.78 0.47
N SER A 199 9.83 -21.68 0.39
CA SER A 199 8.94 -22.84 0.57
C SER A 199 9.04 -23.87 -0.55
N LYS A 200 9.48 -23.45 -1.73
CA LYS A 200 9.62 -24.30 -2.94
C LYS A 200 11.07 -24.74 -3.18
N LEU A 201 12.01 -23.93 -2.75
CA LEU A 201 13.45 -24.05 -3.00
C LEU A 201 14.17 -24.03 -1.65
N PRO A 202 14.35 -25.19 -0.99
CA PRO A 202 14.96 -25.24 0.36
C PRO A 202 16.39 -24.69 0.41
N GLU A 203 17.12 -24.71 -0.72
CA GLU A 203 18.46 -24.18 -0.87
C GLU A 203 18.52 -22.66 -1.14
N LEU A 204 17.37 -22.01 -1.24
CA LEU A 204 17.30 -20.56 -1.44
C LEU A 204 17.67 -19.81 -0.15
N ARG A 205 18.65 -18.94 -0.23
CA ARG A 205 19.02 -18.04 0.85
C ARG A 205 18.71 -16.57 0.50
N ILE A 206 18.50 -15.76 1.51
CA ILE A 206 18.59 -14.33 1.41
C ILE A 206 20.08 -13.98 1.38
N ALA A 207 20.53 -13.38 0.28
CA ALA A 207 21.90 -12.95 0.10
C ALA A 207 22.13 -11.54 0.63
N VAL A 208 21.21 -10.60 0.33
CA VAL A 208 21.25 -9.21 0.80
C VAL A 208 19.87 -8.73 1.15
N ASP A 209 19.69 -8.15 2.32
CA ASP A 209 18.52 -7.37 2.70
C ASP A 209 18.71 -5.92 2.24
N LEU A 210 17.93 -5.48 1.25
CA LEU A 210 18.08 -4.12 0.71
C LEU A 210 17.60 -3.04 1.69
N ASN A 211 16.73 -3.39 2.65
CA ASN A 211 16.29 -2.47 3.69
C ASN A 211 17.43 -2.19 4.69
N GLU A 212 18.13 -3.24 5.14
CA GLU A 212 19.32 -3.10 6.00
C GLU A 212 20.41 -2.28 5.30
N VAL A 213 20.65 -2.53 4.00
CA VAL A 213 21.60 -1.74 3.22
C VAL A 213 21.17 -0.28 3.15
N TRP A 214 19.88 0.00 2.91
CA TRP A 214 19.36 1.37 2.89
C TRP A 214 19.61 2.10 4.20
N HIS A 215 19.25 1.47 5.32
CA HIS A 215 19.49 2.04 6.66
C HIS A 215 20.98 2.31 6.95
N SER A 216 21.86 1.41 6.48
CA SER A 216 23.31 1.56 6.71
C SER A 216 23.93 2.77 6.02
N LEU A 217 23.23 3.35 5.04
CA LEU A 217 23.74 4.54 4.30
C LEU A 217 23.56 5.85 5.08
N ASP A 218 22.76 5.86 6.16
CA ASP A 218 22.47 7.04 6.98
C ASP A 218 22.13 8.29 6.12
N ASN A 219 21.30 8.06 5.09
CA ASN A 219 20.93 9.07 4.10
C ASN A 219 19.77 9.97 4.57
N GLY A 220 19.35 9.85 5.83
CA GLY A 220 18.26 10.62 6.45
C GLY A 220 16.87 10.22 5.96
N SER A 221 16.72 9.03 5.34
CA SER A 221 15.43 8.56 4.85
C SER A 221 15.20 7.08 5.15
N GLU A 222 13.91 6.71 5.19
CA GLU A 222 13.46 5.33 5.28
C GLU A 222 13.21 4.73 3.89
N PHE A 223 13.38 3.41 3.74
CA PHE A 223 13.01 2.72 2.51
C PHE A 223 11.50 2.53 2.45
N VAL A 224 10.80 3.39 1.71
CA VAL A 224 9.35 3.32 1.51
C VAL A 224 9.04 2.51 0.26
N THR A 225 8.51 1.29 0.43
CA THR A 225 8.18 0.44 -0.72
C THR A 225 6.87 0.85 -1.37
N ALA A 226 5.81 1.09 -0.58
CA ALA A 226 4.48 1.36 -1.12
C ALA A 226 3.63 2.25 -0.22
N GLY A 227 2.59 2.82 -0.82
CA GLY A 227 1.59 3.62 -0.14
C GLY A 227 0.19 3.44 -0.73
N LEU A 228 -0.78 3.99 -0.03
CA LEU A 228 -2.15 4.15 -0.50
C LEU A 228 -2.31 5.52 -1.14
N ILE A 229 -2.81 5.55 -2.36
CA ILE A 229 -3.20 6.80 -3.01
C ILE A 229 -4.71 6.81 -3.23
N VAL A 230 -5.31 7.99 -3.18
CA VAL A 230 -6.73 8.24 -3.42
C VAL A 230 -6.89 9.14 -4.64
N ARG A 231 -7.96 8.96 -5.38
CA ARG A 231 -8.39 9.91 -6.40
C ARG A 231 -8.86 11.20 -5.71
N ARG A 232 -8.22 12.34 -6.04
CA ARG A 232 -8.50 13.64 -5.39
C ARG A 232 -9.99 13.99 -5.39
N ALA A 233 -10.65 13.87 -6.53
CA ALA A 233 -12.09 14.17 -6.64
C ALA A 233 -12.94 13.31 -5.69
N PHE A 234 -12.57 12.06 -5.43
CA PHE A 234 -13.25 11.22 -4.45
C PHE A 234 -12.99 11.69 -3.01
N ALA A 235 -11.75 12.06 -2.69
CA ALA A 235 -11.40 12.57 -1.36
C ALA A 235 -12.08 13.91 -1.05
N GLU A 236 -12.23 14.78 -2.04
CA GLU A 236 -12.94 16.07 -1.90
C GLU A 236 -14.46 15.87 -1.77
N GLU A 237 -15.03 14.89 -2.47
CA GLU A 237 -16.48 14.59 -2.42
C GLU A 237 -16.86 13.83 -1.14
N HIS A 238 -15.98 12.96 -0.64
CA HIS A 238 -16.24 12.04 0.47
C HIS A 238 -15.16 12.05 1.57
N PRO A 239 -14.81 13.21 2.14
CA PRO A 239 -13.70 13.30 3.11
C PRO A 239 -13.93 12.42 4.35
N ASP A 240 -15.15 12.35 4.86
CA ASP A 240 -15.50 11.51 6.02
C ASP A 240 -15.37 10.01 5.71
N ALA A 241 -15.66 9.60 4.48
CA ALA A 241 -15.51 8.22 4.05
C ALA A 241 -14.01 7.84 3.97
N VAL A 242 -13.16 8.74 3.48
CA VAL A 242 -11.70 8.55 3.45
C VAL A 242 -11.14 8.48 4.87
N ALA A 243 -11.55 9.38 5.77
CA ALA A 243 -11.14 9.35 7.17
C ALA A 243 -11.59 8.06 7.87
N GLY A 244 -12.83 7.61 7.60
CA GLY A 244 -13.35 6.33 8.08
C GLY A 244 -12.54 5.14 7.60
N PHE A 245 -12.26 5.10 6.31
CA PHE A 245 -11.41 4.08 5.69
C PHE A 245 -10.02 4.00 6.34
N LEU A 246 -9.36 5.14 6.55
CA LEU A 246 -8.01 5.15 7.17
C LEU A 246 -8.02 4.61 8.60
N ARG A 247 -9.03 4.94 9.41
CA ARG A 247 -9.18 4.38 10.77
C ARG A 247 -9.34 2.86 10.72
N GLU A 248 -10.19 2.36 9.83
CA GLU A 248 -10.45 0.93 9.66
C GLU A 248 -9.25 0.20 9.04
N TYR A 249 -8.53 0.84 8.13
CA TYR A 249 -7.30 0.32 7.55
C TYR A 249 -6.18 0.21 8.61
N ALA A 250 -6.01 1.22 9.47
CA ALA A 250 -5.07 1.17 10.58
C ALA A 250 -5.38 0.01 11.54
N ALA A 251 -6.65 -0.17 11.89
CA ALA A 251 -7.08 -1.31 12.72
C ALA A 251 -6.84 -2.66 12.03
N SER A 252 -7.07 -2.74 10.70
CA SER A 252 -6.79 -3.93 9.90
C SER A 252 -5.28 -4.26 9.90
N THR A 253 -4.44 -3.26 9.70
CA THR A 253 -2.98 -3.40 9.72
C THR A 253 -2.47 -3.87 11.08
N ALA A 254 -2.95 -3.28 12.17
CA ALA A 254 -2.62 -3.72 13.53
C ALA A 254 -3.04 -5.18 13.76
N TYR A 255 -4.28 -5.55 13.38
CA TYR A 255 -4.76 -6.92 13.49
C TYR A 255 -3.87 -7.92 12.74
N VAL A 256 -3.46 -7.59 11.50
CA VAL A 256 -2.62 -8.47 10.67
C VAL A 256 -1.27 -8.71 11.33
N ASN A 257 -0.64 -7.67 11.86
CA ASN A 257 0.67 -7.77 12.51
C ASN A 257 0.61 -8.51 13.85
N GLU A 258 -0.47 -8.32 14.62
CA GLU A 258 -0.65 -8.95 15.93
C GLU A 258 -1.13 -10.41 15.84
N ASN A 259 -1.78 -10.78 14.74
CA ASN A 259 -2.42 -12.09 14.57
C ASN A 259 -2.05 -12.78 13.25
N PRO A 260 -0.75 -13.01 12.95
CA PRO A 260 -0.30 -13.47 11.64
C PRO A 260 -0.92 -14.80 11.20
N GLU A 261 -1.17 -15.77 12.13
CA GLU A 261 -1.78 -17.05 11.78
C GLU A 261 -3.23 -16.91 11.34
N THR A 262 -4.03 -16.08 12.02
CA THR A 262 -5.43 -15.87 11.66
C THR A 262 -5.56 -14.94 10.46
N ALA A 263 -4.71 -13.92 10.34
CA ALA A 263 -4.64 -13.05 9.18
C ALA A 263 -4.24 -13.82 7.92
N ALA A 264 -3.39 -14.84 8.04
CA ALA A 264 -2.98 -15.69 6.93
C ALA A 264 -4.16 -16.40 6.25
N GLN A 265 -5.21 -16.78 7.00
CA GLN A 265 -6.42 -17.36 6.43
C GLN A 265 -7.18 -16.33 5.55
N LEU A 266 -7.17 -15.07 5.95
CA LEU A 266 -7.74 -13.98 5.17
C LEU A 266 -6.90 -13.68 3.92
N VAL A 267 -5.57 -13.71 4.04
CA VAL A 267 -4.65 -13.56 2.90
C VAL A 267 -4.92 -14.61 1.83
N GLU A 268 -5.15 -15.87 2.22
CA GLU A 268 -5.54 -16.94 1.28
C GLU A 268 -6.95 -16.75 0.75
N LYS A 269 -7.92 -16.39 1.60
CA LYS A 269 -9.31 -16.09 1.20
C LYS A 269 -9.35 -15.07 0.07
N TYR A 270 -8.52 -14.02 0.13
CA TYR A 270 -8.44 -12.99 -0.91
C TYR A 270 -7.46 -13.33 -2.04
N GLY A 271 -6.91 -14.53 -2.08
CA GLY A 271 -6.12 -15.04 -3.21
C GLY A 271 -4.73 -14.41 -3.35
N ILE A 272 -4.17 -13.81 -2.28
CA ILE A 272 -2.84 -13.19 -2.34
C ILE A 272 -1.76 -14.28 -2.38
N ILE A 273 -1.66 -15.11 -1.34
CA ILE A 273 -0.84 -16.34 -1.25
C ILE A 273 -1.52 -17.33 -0.32
N ASN A 274 -1.06 -18.61 -0.31
CA ASN A 274 -1.63 -19.60 0.61
C ASN A 274 -1.33 -19.28 2.09
N ALA A 275 -2.22 -19.71 2.99
CA ALA A 275 -2.17 -19.38 4.41
C ALA A 275 -0.88 -19.84 5.10
N ALA A 276 -0.39 -21.05 4.79
CA ALA A 276 0.81 -21.59 5.43
C ALA A 276 2.07 -20.77 5.13
N VAL A 277 2.17 -20.19 3.94
CA VAL A 277 3.26 -19.26 3.56
C VAL A 277 2.97 -17.88 4.14
N ALA A 278 1.73 -17.39 4.10
CA ALA A 278 1.36 -16.08 4.61
C ALA A 278 1.69 -15.92 6.11
N ALA A 279 1.40 -16.91 6.94
CA ALA A 279 1.71 -16.88 8.36
C ALA A 279 3.21 -16.66 8.65
N LYS A 280 4.08 -17.23 7.81
CA LYS A 280 5.53 -17.06 7.92
C LYS A 280 6.02 -15.74 7.33
N ALA A 281 5.35 -15.23 6.29
CA ALA A 281 5.78 -14.05 5.55
C ALA A 281 5.33 -12.74 6.22
N ILE A 282 4.15 -12.69 6.83
CA ILE A 282 3.56 -11.48 7.42
C ILE A 282 4.56 -10.71 8.30
N PRO A 283 5.29 -11.33 9.24
CA PRO A 283 6.23 -10.59 10.10
C PRO A 283 7.35 -9.86 9.31
N ALA A 284 7.72 -10.36 8.13
CA ALA A 284 8.75 -9.78 7.27
C ALA A 284 8.16 -8.88 6.14
N CYS A 285 6.84 -8.67 6.12
CA CYS A 285 6.20 -7.81 5.12
C CYS A 285 6.22 -6.32 5.50
N HIS A 286 6.71 -5.97 6.68
CA HIS A 286 6.83 -4.59 7.20
C HIS A 286 5.58 -3.74 6.91
N ILE A 287 4.40 -4.32 7.22
CA ILE A 287 3.09 -3.70 6.95
C ILE A 287 2.85 -2.62 8.00
N VAL A 288 2.57 -1.41 7.53
CA VAL A 288 2.34 -0.23 8.37
C VAL A 288 1.10 0.54 7.90
N CYS A 289 0.67 1.51 8.71
CA CYS A 289 -0.29 2.52 8.33
C CYS A 289 0.19 3.86 8.90
N LEU A 290 1.09 4.53 8.17
CA LEU A 290 1.62 5.83 8.57
C LEU A 290 0.88 6.91 7.77
N THR A 291 0.29 7.89 8.47
CA THR A 291 -0.57 8.93 7.90
C THR A 291 -0.11 10.33 8.35
N GLY A 292 -0.71 11.37 7.80
CA GLY A 292 -0.47 12.75 8.24
C GLY A 292 0.99 13.20 8.06
N GLU A 293 1.49 13.98 9.01
CA GLU A 293 2.84 14.55 8.96
C GLU A 293 3.96 13.50 9.04
N GLU A 294 3.73 12.38 9.73
CA GLU A 294 4.68 11.27 9.78
C GLU A 294 4.87 10.66 8.40
N MET A 295 3.78 10.34 7.70
CA MET A 295 3.81 9.89 6.30
C MET A 295 4.55 10.89 5.42
N LYS A 296 4.16 12.18 5.49
CA LYS A 296 4.75 13.24 4.66
C LYS A 296 6.26 13.32 4.85
N THR A 297 6.71 13.39 6.09
CA THR A 297 8.15 13.50 6.42
C THR A 297 8.94 12.32 5.86
N MET A 298 8.43 11.11 6.04
CA MET A 298 9.06 9.89 5.56
C MET A 298 9.12 9.83 4.03
N VAL A 299 8.01 10.15 3.37
CA VAL A 299 7.90 10.13 1.90
C VAL A 299 8.75 11.21 1.26
N ASP A 300 8.78 12.43 1.84
CA ASP A 300 9.64 13.52 1.38
C ASP A 300 11.11 13.12 1.43
N GLY A 301 11.56 12.53 2.54
CA GLY A 301 12.93 12.02 2.67
C GLY A 301 13.27 11.00 1.59
N TYR A 302 12.40 10.00 1.41
CA TYR A 302 12.57 8.97 0.40
C TYR A 302 12.58 9.51 -1.03
N PHE A 303 11.62 10.39 -1.37
CA PHE A 303 11.54 10.96 -2.72
C PHE A 303 12.71 11.89 -3.04
N ASN A 304 13.25 12.60 -2.06
CA ASN A 304 14.46 13.40 -2.26
C ASN A 304 15.65 12.51 -2.66
N VAL A 305 15.84 11.36 -2.02
CA VAL A 305 16.90 10.41 -2.38
C VAL A 305 16.70 9.92 -3.81
N LEU A 306 15.48 9.50 -4.17
CA LEU A 306 15.18 9.02 -5.52
C LEU A 306 15.33 10.09 -6.58
N TYR A 307 14.85 11.31 -6.32
CA TYR A 307 14.92 12.45 -7.24
C TYR A 307 16.37 12.84 -7.54
N ASN A 308 17.21 12.90 -6.50
CA ASN A 308 18.63 13.22 -6.66
C ASN A 308 19.39 12.14 -7.45
N GLN A 309 18.97 10.88 -7.36
CA GLN A 309 19.51 9.77 -8.14
C GLN A 309 19.02 9.80 -9.59
N ASN A 310 17.72 10.02 -9.78
CA ASN A 310 17.07 10.07 -11.09
C ASN A 310 15.71 10.77 -10.98
N GLU A 311 15.60 11.96 -11.53
CA GLU A 311 14.37 12.75 -11.48
C GLU A 311 13.13 12.01 -12.04
N ASN A 312 13.33 11.10 -13.01
CA ASN A 312 12.23 10.30 -13.57
C ASN A 312 11.59 9.35 -12.53
N ALA A 313 12.32 9.00 -11.47
CA ALA A 313 11.81 8.15 -10.40
C ALA A 313 10.55 8.71 -9.71
N VAL A 314 10.39 10.03 -9.70
CA VAL A 314 9.25 10.73 -9.09
C VAL A 314 8.45 11.57 -10.10
N GLY A 315 8.63 11.34 -11.41
CA GLY A 315 7.92 12.07 -12.46
C GLY A 315 8.49 13.47 -12.73
N LYS A 316 9.82 13.60 -12.69
CA LYS A 316 10.64 14.78 -13.06
C LYS A 316 10.60 15.96 -12.07
N LYS A 317 9.79 15.92 -11.05
CA LYS A 317 9.73 16.92 -9.98
C LYS A 317 9.21 16.26 -8.70
N LEU A 318 9.62 16.81 -7.56
CA LEU A 318 9.04 16.40 -6.29
C LEU A 318 7.57 16.81 -6.24
N PRO A 319 6.68 16.01 -5.62
CA PRO A 319 5.29 16.40 -5.42
C PRO A 319 5.17 17.66 -4.56
N ALA A 320 4.12 18.45 -4.80
CA ALA A 320 3.82 19.61 -3.96
C ALA A 320 3.06 19.19 -2.68
N GLU A 321 2.89 20.12 -1.75
CA GLU A 321 2.24 19.91 -0.45
C GLU A 321 0.84 19.26 -0.57
N ASP A 322 0.07 19.62 -1.58
CA ASP A 322 -1.28 19.10 -1.82
C ASP A 322 -1.32 17.66 -2.33
N PHE A 323 -0.16 17.03 -2.55
CA PHE A 323 -0.04 15.60 -2.79
C PHE A 323 -0.42 14.78 -1.55
N TYR A 324 -0.18 15.31 -0.36
CA TYR A 324 -0.42 14.61 0.90
C TYR A 324 -1.81 14.93 1.43
N TRP A 325 -2.57 13.90 1.75
CA TRP A 325 -3.84 14.04 2.44
C TRP A 325 -3.59 14.06 3.96
N ILE A 326 -3.46 15.26 4.53
CA ILE A 326 -3.04 15.46 5.94
C ILE A 326 -4.23 15.82 6.84
N ASN A 327 -5.21 16.54 6.32
CA ASN A 327 -6.31 17.13 7.08
C ASN A 327 -7.66 16.56 6.61
N GLY A 328 -7.98 15.34 7.01
CA GLY A 328 -9.30 14.77 6.86
C GLY A 328 -9.98 14.57 8.22
#